data_9b178e519fcb7847ad8e7459a3c207bb
#
_entry.id   9b178e519fcb7847ad8e7459a3c207bb
#
_cell.length_a   1.000
_cell.length_b   1.000
_cell.length_c   1.000
_cell.angle_alpha   90.00
_cell.angle_beta   90.00
_cell.angle_gamma   90.00
#
_symmetry.space_group_name_H-M   'P 1'
#
loop_
_entity.id
_entity.type
_entity.pdbx_description
1 polymer ?
#
loop_
_entity_poly.entity_id
_entity_poly.type
_entity_poly.pdbx_seq_one_letter_code
_entity_poly.pdbx_strand_id
1 'polypeptide(L)'
;MVDPSLTPTRFIDSDHPDIVAFAREHAGAGDIRARAVALARAVRDAVPYNLWAFRIEPEYFVASQVLRQASAFCVPKAVLLAAVARAAGVPSRIGFADVRNHLTSPRFSAIMDSPDFHWHAYTALLIEGRWLKATPAFDIALCERSGVAPLEFDGTQDSIFQPFDTQGRRSMEYIGFHGEFDDLPYERFSAEMQRIYPRLLAGVAAERERRAAAG
;
A
#
# COMPACT_ATOMS: atom_id res chain seq x y z
N MET A 1 -15.46 -13.36 -21.39
CA MET A 1 -14.75 -12.09 -21.19
C MET A 1 -13.67 -12.33 -20.14
N VAL A 2 -12.47 -11.80 -20.35
CA VAL A 2 -11.38 -11.91 -19.37
C VAL A 2 -11.73 -11.00 -18.17
N ASP A 3 -11.57 -11.50 -16.96
CA ASP A 3 -11.83 -10.71 -15.74
C ASP A 3 -10.72 -9.67 -15.56
N PRO A 4 -11.00 -8.35 -15.63
CA PRO A 4 -9.98 -7.32 -15.49
C PRO A 4 -9.27 -7.36 -14.13
N SER A 5 -9.92 -7.86 -13.08
CA SER A 5 -9.33 -7.99 -11.75
C SER A 5 -8.30 -9.13 -11.62
N LEU A 6 -8.12 -9.95 -12.67
CA LEU A 6 -7.09 -10.99 -12.79
C LEU A 6 -6.06 -10.68 -13.89
N THR A 7 -6.30 -9.64 -14.70
CA THR A 7 -5.47 -9.34 -15.87
C THR A 7 -4.27 -8.48 -15.47
N PRO A 8 -3.05 -8.77 -16.00
CA PRO A 8 -1.91 -7.88 -15.85
C PRO A 8 -2.20 -6.50 -16.45
N THR A 9 -1.67 -5.46 -15.83
CA THR A 9 -1.80 -4.07 -16.30
C THR A 9 -0.45 -3.36 -16.24
N ARG A 10 -0.40 -2.08 -16.59
CA ARG A 10 0.85 -1.31 -16.60
C ARG A 10 1.55 -1.30 -15.24
N PHE A 11 0.80 -1.07 -14.16
CA PHE A 11 1.36 -0.97 -12.82
C PHE A 11 1.23 -2.27 -12.02
N ILE A 12 0.16 -3.03 -12.26
CA ILE A 12 -0.09 -4.33 -11.66
C ILE A 12 0.38 -5.41 -12.66
N ASP A 13 1.70 -5.47 -12.89
CA ASP A 13 2.36 -6.38 -13.85
C ASP A 13 2.46 -7.82 -13.29
N SER A 14 1.29 -8.41 -13.02
CA SER A 14 1.14 -9.68 -12.32
C SER A 14 1.71 -10.90 -13.09
N ASP A 15 2.02 -10.76 -14.37
CA ASP A 15 2.70 -11.74 -15.23
C ASP A 15 4.22 -11.61 -15.24
N HIS A 16 4.78 -10.56 -14.59
CA HIS A 16 6.23 -10.40 -14.50
C HIS A 16 6.87 -11.57 -13.73
N PRO A 17 7.99 -12.15 -14.22
CA PRO A 17 8.60 -13.34 -13.61
C PRO A 17 8.88 -13.22 -12.09
N ASP A 18 9.36 -12.06 -11.62
CA ASP A 18 9.64 -11.83 -10.20
C ASP A 18 8.35 -11.81 -9.36
N ILE A 19 7.25 -11.25 -9.90
CA ILE A 19 5.94 -11.25 -9.24
C ILE A 19 5.39 -12.67 -9.14
N VAL A 20 5.47 -13.43 -10.23
CA VAL A 20 5.05 -14.84 -10.26
C VAL A 20 5.88 -15.69 -9.30
N ALA A 21 7.20 -15.48 -9.26
CA ALA A 21 8.10 -16.17 -8.34
C ALA A 21 7.74 -15.88 -6.87
N PHE A 22 7.59 -14.60 -6.52
CA PHE A 22 7.20 -14.17 -5.17
C PHE A 22 5.83 -14.75 -4.77
N ALA A 23 4.84 -14.67 -5.66
CA ALA A 23 3.52 -15.23 -5.39
C ALA A 23 3.56 -16.74 -5.15
N ARG A 24 4.33 -17.49 -5.96
CA ARG A 24 4.51 -18.94 -5.80
C ARG A 24 5.20 -19.31 -4.48
N GLU A 25 6.18 -18.54 -4.07
CA GLU A 25 6.92 -18.75 -2.82
C GLU A 25 6.06 -18.52 -1.59
N HIS A 26 5.21 -17.48 -1.62
CA HIS A 26 4.54 -16.99 -0.41
C HIS A 26 3.04 -17.31 -0.31
N ALA A 27 2.35 -17.66 -1.42
CA ALA A 27 0.92 -17.91 -1.38
C ALA A 27 0.53 -19.22 -0.67
N GLY A 28 1.44 -20.20 -0.64
CA GLY A 28 1.12 -21.53 -0.13
C GLY A 28 0.17 -22.33 -1.04
N ALA A 29 -0.22 -23.51 -0.60
CA ALA A 29 -1.06 -24.46 -1.35
C ALA A 29 -2.56 -24.41 -0.97
N GLY A 30 -3.01 -23.42 -0.22
CA GLY A 30 -4.37 -23.30 0.28
C GLY A 30 -5.40 -22.79 -0.74
N ASP A 31 -6.62 -22.61 -0.27
CA ASP A 31 -7.70 -21.96 -1.03
C ASP A 31 -7.41 -20.47 -1.30
N ILE A 32 -8.34 -19.79 -1.99
CA ILE A 32 -8.20 -18.35 -2.31
C ILE A 32 -8.00 -17.51 -1.04
N ARG A 33 -8.73 -17.81 0.04
CA ARG A 33 -8.61 -17.09 1.32
C ARG A 33 -7.24 -17.26 1.92
N ALA A 34 -6.76 -18.50 2.06
CA ALA A 34 -5.46 -18.80 2.63
C ALA A 34 -4.31 -18.13 1.84
N ARG A 35 -4.39 -18.18 0.49
CA ARG A 35 -3.42 -17.50 -0.39
C ARG A 35 -3.44 -15.98 -0.20
N ALA A 36 -4.62 -15.38 -0.16
CA ALA A 36 -4.79 -13.93 0.05
C ALA A 36 -4.18 -13.47 1.39
N VAL A 37 -4.45 -14.22 2.47
CA VAL A 37 -3.91 -13.95 3.82
C VAL A 37 -2.39 -14.06 3.83
N ALA A 38 -1.84 -15.13 3.26
CA ALA A 38 -0.39 -15.35 3.21
C ALA A 38 0.32 -14.24 2.42
N LEU A 39 -0.21 -13.86 1.26
CA LEU A 39 0.35 -12.80 0.42
C LEU A 39 0.24 -11.40 1.06
N ALA A 40 -0.86 -11.11 1.75
CA ALA A 40 -1.00 -9.84 2.48
C ALA A 40 0.09 -9.67 3.55
N ARG A 41 0.37 -10.73 4.31
CA ARG A 41 1.47 -10.75 5.30
C ARG A 41 2.84 -10.65 4.63
N ALA A 42 3.07 -11.43 3.59
CA ALA A 42 4.35 -11.43 2.88
C ALA A 42 4.68 -10.04 2.32
N VAL A 43 3.74 -9.37 1.64
CA VAL A 43 3.94 -8.02 1.10
C VAL A 43 4.10 -6.98 2.20
N ARG A 44 3.33 -7.10 3.30
CA ARG A 44 3.46 -6.20 4.45
C ARG A 44 4.91 -6.14 4.94
N ASP A 45 5.58 -7.28 5.04
CA ASP A 45 6.89 -7.39 5.69
C ASP A 45 8.07 -7.43 4.70
N ALA A 46 7.86 -7.80 3.43
CA ALA A 46 8.92 -7.87 2.43
C ALA A 46 9.49 -6.50 2.04
N VAL A 47 8.66 -5.47 1.99
CA VAL A 47 9.08 -4.11 1.64
C VAL A 47 8.79 -3.19 2.83
N PRO A 48 9.81 -2.72 3.58
CA PRO A 48 9.64 -1.84 4.73
C PRO A 48 8.87 -0.56 4.39
N TYR A 49 8.00 -0.12 5.29
CA TYR A 49 7.26 1.12 5.11
C TYR A 49 8.15 2.33 5.37
N ASN A 50 8.14 3.27 4.44
CA ASN A 50 8.86 4.53 4.61
C ASN A 50 8.14 5.66 3.86
N LEU A 51 7.60 6.60 4.60
CA LEU A 51 6.92 7.75 4.01
C LEU A 51 7.90 8.73 3.32
N TRP A 52 9.17 8.75 3.72
CA TRP A 52 10.23 9.51 3.05
C TRP A 52 10.63 8.89 1.70
N ALA A 53 10.15 7.70 1.37
CA ALA A 53 10.23 7.13 0.04
C ALA A 53 9.15 7.67 -0.92
N PHE A 54 8.32 8.62 -0.47
CA PHE A 54 7.27 9.22 -1.29
C PHE A 54 7.83 9.87 -2.55
N ARG A 55 7.27 9.51 -3.68
CA ARG A 55 7.62 10.03 -5.00
C ARG A 55 6.46 9.78 -5.96
N ILE A 56 6.51 10.41 -7.14
CA ILE A 56 5.43 10.34 -8.14
C ILE A 56 5.90 9.89 -9.53
N GLU A 57 7.17 9.48 -9.67
CA GLU A 57 7.67 8.93 -10.94
C GLU A 57 6.96 7.60 -11.23
N PRO A 58 6.42 7.37 -12.45
CA PRO A 58 5.53 6.23 -12.73
C PRO A 58 6.19 4.87 -12.52
N GLU A 59 7.50 4.75 -12.82
CA GLU A 59 8.25 3.50 -12.66
C GLU A 59 8.27 3.02 -11.21
N TYR A 60 8.15 3.94 -10.26
CA TYR A 60 8.15 3.65 -8.84
C TYR A 60 6.93 2.86 -8.38
N PHE A 61 5.85 2.87 -9.17
CA PHE A 61 4.60 2.18 -8.84
C PHE A 61 4.43 0.84 -9.56
N VAL A 62 5.33 0.45 -10.47
CA VAL A 62 5.26 -0.84 -11.14
C VAL A 62 5.59 -1.94 -10.13
N ALA A 63 4.69 -2.93 -9.94
CA ALA A 63 4.80 -3.92 -8.86
C ALA A 63 6.13 -4.68 -8.86
N SER A 64 6.63 -5.10 -10.03
CA SER A 64 7.93 -5.77 -10.15
C SER A 64 9.11 -4.87 -9.73
N GLN A 65 9.00 -3.55 -9.92
CA GLN A 65 10.00 -2.60 -9.43
C GLN A 65 9.88 -2.38 -7.93
N VAL A 66 8.67 -2.43 -7.37
CA VAL A 66 8.43 -2.28 -5.92
C VAL A 66 9.13 -3.38 -5.13
N LEU A 67 9.15 -4.62 -5.62
CA LEU A 67 9.89 -5.73 -4.99
C LEU A 67 11.39 -5.47 -4.83
N ARG A 68 11.97 -4.61 -5.66
CA ARG A 68 13.41 -4.28 -5.65
C ARG A 68 13.73 -3.04 -4.83
N GLN A 69 12.72 -2.39 -4.25
CA GLN A 69 12.93 -1.16 -3.48
C GLN A 69 13.33 -1.49 -2.05
N ALA A 70 14.24 -0.69 -1.50
CA ALA A 70 14.65 -0.81 -0.09
C ALA A 70 13.53 -0.44 0.89
N SER A 71 12.56 0.38 0.44
CA SER A 71 11.38 0.76 1.21
C SER A 71 10.34 1.43 0.30
N ALA A 72 9.07 1.40 0.71
CA ALA A 72 7.98 2.01 -0.04
C ALA A 72 6.90 2.58 0.90
N PHE A 73 6.02 3.44 0.38
CA PHE A 73 4.85 3.92 1.11
C PHE A 73 3.58 3.10 0.73
N CYS A 74 2.40 3.51 1.18
CA CYS A 74 1.17 2.71 1.07
C CYS A 74 0.80 2.35 -0.38
N VAL A 75 0.92 3.29 -1.34
CA VAL A 75 0.45 3.07 -2.72
C VAL A 75 1.26 2.00 -3.45
N PRO A 76 2.59 2.06 -3.57
CA PRO A 76 3.36 0.98 -4.19
C PRO A 76 3.15 -0.37 -3.50
N LYS A 77 3.04 -0.40 -2.17
CA LYS A 77 2.79 -1.66 -1.44
C LYS A 77 1.41 -2.26 -1.76
N ALA A 78 0.38 -1.43 -1.91
CA ALA A 78 -0.94 -1.89 -2.32
C ALA A 78 -0.95 -2.40 -3.78
N VAL A 79 -0.23 -1.73 -4.68
CA VAL A 79 -0.04 -2.21 -6.07
C VAL A 79 0.68 -3.55 -6.10
N LEU A 80 1.74 -3.72 -5.29
CA LEU A 80 2.46 -4.98 -5.17
C LEU A 80 1.54 -6.11 -4.67
N LEU A 81 0.73 -5.86 -3.62
CA LEU A 81 -0.21 -6.86 -3.14
C LEU A 81 -1.24 -7.24 -4.22
N ALA A 82 -1.75 -6.26 -4.97
CA ALA A 82 -2.65 -6.55 -6.08
C ALA A 82 -2.00 -7.45 -7.15
N ALA A 83 -0.74 -7.18 -7.49
CA ALA A 83 -0.02 -7.96 -8.51
C ALA A 83 0.25 -9.41 -8.07
N VAL A 84 0.76 -9.60 -6.85
CA VAL A 84 1.03 -10.97 -6.35
C VAL A 84 -0.26 -11.75 -6.10
N ALA A 85 -1.35 -11.06 -5.72
CA ALA A 85 -2.67 -11.67 -5.59
C ALA A 85 -3.17 -12.20 -6.94
N ARG A 86 -3.13 -11.38 -8.01
CA ARG A 86 -3.49 -11.82 -9.37
C ARG A 86 -2.63 -12.98 -9.85
N ALA A 87 -1.31 -12.92 -9.65
CA ALA A 87 -0.40 -13.99 -10.00
C ALA A 87 -0.74 -15.32 -9.29
N ALA A 88 -1.31 -15.26 -8.09
CA ALA A 88 -1.80 -16.41 -7.33
C ALA A 88 -3.27 -16.79 -7.64
N GLY A 89 -3.91 -16.14 -8.63
CA GLY A 89 -5.31 -16.38 -9.01
C GLY A 89 -6.35 -15.79 -8.04
N VAL A 90 -5.97 -14.80 -7.25
CA VAL A 90 -6.88 -14.03 -6.39
C VAL A 90 -7.23 -12.72 -7.09
N PRO A 91 -8.52 -12.51 -7.50
CA PRO A 91 -8.91 -11.26 -8.15
C PRO A 91 -8.67 -10.07 -7.21
N SER A 92 -8.10 -8.99 -7.75
CA SER A 92 -7.70 -7.85 -6.94
C SER A 92 -7.86 -6.51 -7.65
N ARG A 93 -8.06 -5.45 -6.86
CA ARG A 93 -8.12 -4.05 -7.27
C ARG A 93 -7.31 -3.20 -6.33
N ILE A 94 -6.83 -2.06 -6.80
CA ILE A 94 -6.28 -1.03 -5.93
C ILE A 94 -7.39 -0.07 -5.52
N GLY A 95 -7.50 0.24 -4.22
CA GLY A 95 -8.48 1.17 -3.70
C GLY A 95 -7.83 2.34 -2.99
N PHE A 96 -8.52 3.48 -2.92
CA PHE A 96 -8.02 4.69 -2.29
C PHE A 96 -9.04 5.31 -1.34
N ALA A 97 -8.52 5.84 -0.24
CA ALA A 97 -9.29 6.55 0.77
C ALA A 97 -8.51 7.71 1.38
N ASP A 98 -9.22 8.65 1.96
CA ASP A 98 -8.63 9.67 2.83
C ASP A 98 -8.69 9.20 4.26
N VAL A 99 -7.57 9.34 4.98
CA VAL A 99 -7.41 8.87 6.36
C VAL A 99 -6.88 10.00 7.23
N ARG A 100 -7.56 10.31 8.31
CA ARG A 100 -7.07 11.23 9.35
C ARG A 100 -6.22 10.50 10.35
N ASN A 101 -4.97 10.93 10.53
CA ASN A 101 -4.07 10.38 11.52
C ASN A 101 -3.99 11.31 12.75
N HIS A 102 -4.55 10.86 13.87
CA HIS A 102 -4.58 11.60 15.12
C HIS A 102 -3.25 11.51 15.92
N LEU A 103 -2.33 10.62 15.52
CA LEU A 103 -1.05 10.36 16.19
C LEU A 103 0.15 10.84 15.37
N THR A 104 -0.06 11.70 14.38
CA THR A 104 1.01 12.21 13.51
C THR A 104 2.03 13.02 14.31
N SER A 105 3.33 12.77 14.10
CA SER A 105 4.37 13.55 14.76
C SER A 105 4.37 15.01 14.32
N PRO A 106 4.75 15.98 15.19
CA PRO A 106 4.80 17.40 14.84
C PRO A 106 5.68 17.69 13.61
N ARG A 107 6.81 16.98 13.49
CA ARG A 107 7.72 17.09 12.32
C ARG A 107 7.02 16.69 11.03
N PHE A 108 6.18 15.67 11.08
CA PHE A 108 5.47 15.17 9.92
C PHE A 108 4.28 16.06 9.56
N SER A 109 3.51 16.50 10.57
CA SER A 109 2.41 17.46 10.39
C SER A 109 2.87 18.76 9.73
N ALA A 110 4.07 19.25 10.05
CA ALA A 110 4.64 20.46 9.47
C ALA A 110 4.95 20.34 7.96
N ILE A 111 5.17 19.11 7.45
CA ILE A 111 5.46 18.86 6.03
C ILE A 111 4.18 18.57 5.25
N MET A 112 3.22 17.91 5.91
CA MET A 112 1.95 17.53 5.30
C MET A 112 0.94 18.67 5.21
N ASP A 113 1.09 19.73 6.00
CA ASP A 113 0.13 20.83 6.17
C ASP A 113 -1.28 20.37 6.60
N SER A 114 -1.47 19.10 6.93
CA SER A 114 -2.76 18.50 7.28
C SER A 114 -2.55 17.23 8.11
N PRO A 115 -3.45 16.91 9.05
CA PRO A 115 -3.50 15.60 9.68
C PRO A 115 -4.07 14.52 8.74
N ASP A 116 -4.59 14.91 7.59
CA ASP A 116 -5.27 14.04 6.66
C ASP A 116 -4.30 13.50 5.59
N PHE A 117 -4.27 12.18 5.46
CA PHE A 117 -3.53 11.46 4.44
C PHE A 117 -4.48 11.18 3.28
N HIS A 118 -4.43 12.02 2.26
CA HIS A 118 -5.23 11.84 1.06
C HIS A 118 -4.66 10.75 0.17
N TRP A 119 -5.54 10.02 -0.50
CA TRP A 119 -5.18 8.93 -1.41
C TRP A 119 -4.37 7.81 -0.74
N HIS A 120 -4.65 7.54 0.54
CA HIS A 120 -4.12 6.34 1.17
C HIS A 120 -4.64 5.09 0.45
N ALA A 121 -3.72 4.17 0.09
CA ALA A 121 -4.08 3.01 -0.70
C ALA A 121 -4.27 1.75 0.14
N TYR A 122 -5.22 0.92 -0.30
CA TYR A 122 -5.45 -0.44 0.13
C TYR A 122 -5.62 -1.34 -1.11
N THR A 123 -5.58 -2.65 -0.90
CA THR A 123 -5.90 -3.63 -1.95
C THR A 123 -7.24 -4.28 -1.62
N ALA A 124 -8.19 -4.24 -2.55
CA ALA A 124 -9.42 -5.02 -2.47
C ALA A 124 -9.17 -6.40 -3.10
N LEU A 125 -9.49 -7.46 -2.37
CA LEU A 125 -9.31 -8.85 -2.73
C LEU A 125 -10.68 -9.56 -2.78
N LEU A 126 -10.99 -10.26 -3.87
CA LEU A 126 -12.25 -10.99 -4.00
C LEU A 126 -12.11 -12.37 -3.37
N ILE A 127 -12.75 -12.56 -2.22
CA ILE A 127 -12.72 -13.80 -1.45
C ILE A 127 -14.17 -14.26 -1.23
N GLU A 128 -14.50 -15.46 -1.70
CA GLU A 128 -15.86 -16.04 -1.53
C GLU A 128 -16.99 -15.11 -1.99
N GLY A 129 -16.79 -14.42 -3.12
CA GLY A 129 -17.78 -13.51 -3.70
C GLY A 129 -17.88 -12.14 -3.02
N ARG A 130 -16.99 -11.81 -2.07
CA ARG A 130 -16.94 -10.53 -1.38
C ARG A 130 -15.62 -9.82 -1.61
N TRP A 131 -15.66 -8.53 -1.90
CA TRP A 131 -14.49 -7.67 -1.93
C TRP A 131 -14.11 -7.27 -0.50
N LEU A 132 -12.91 -7.69 -0.06
CA LEU A 132 -12.36 -7.39 1.25
C LEU A 132 -11.12 -6.53 1.11
N LYS A 133 -11.02 -5.49 1.94
CA LYS A 133 -9.91 -4.53 1.91
C LYS A 133 -8.75 -5.03 2.79
N ALA A 134 -7.53 -5.02 2.23
CA ALA A 134 -6.30 -5.32 2.94
C ALA A 134 -5.32 -4.15 2.80
N THR A 135 -4.79 -3.67 3.92
CA THR A 135 -3.81 -2.57 3.96
C THR A 135 -2.44 -3.10 4.33
N PRO A 136 -1.54 -3.39 3.36
CA PRO A 136 -0.21 -3.94 3.63
C PRO A 136 0.82 -2.85 3.98
N ALA A 137 0.39 -1.70 4.51
CA ALA A 137 1.25 -0.52 4.64
C ALA A 137 2.35 -0.72 5.70
N PHE A 138 2.00 -0.82 6.97
CA PHE A 138 2.96 -0.83 8.07
C PHE A 138 3.51 -2.24 8.31
N ASP A 139 4.82 -2.39 8.15
CA ASP A 139 5.53 -3.62 8.48
C ASP A 139 5.64 -3.83 10.00
N ILE A 140 5.92 -5.09 10.42
CA ILE A 140 6.01 -5.46 11.83
C ILE A 140 7.04 -4.59 12.56
N ALA A 141 8.21 -4.36 11.97
CA ALA A 141 9.28 -3.60 12.61
C ALA A 141 8.90 -2.13 12.84
N LEU A 142 8.13 -1.52 11.92
CA LEU A 142 7.56 -0.19 12.13
C LEU A 142 6.51 -0.20 13.25
N CYS A 143 5.62 -1.19 13.25
CA CYS A 143 4.57 -1.32 14.28
C CYS A 143 5.18 -1.45 15.68
N GLU A 144 6.20 -2.29 15.86
CA GLU A 144 6.92 -2.46 17.12
C GLU A 144 7.56 -1.15 17.60
N ARG A 145 8.29 -0.45 16.71
CA ARG A 145 8.92 0.84 17.05
C ARG A 145 7.91 1.94 17.40
N SER A 146 6.72 1.87 16.82
CA SER A 146 5.65 2.87 17.01
C SER A 146 4.67 2.52 18.13
N GLY A 147 4.79 1.33 18.73
CA GLY A 147 3.89 0.86 19.79
C GLY A 147 2.45 0.64 19.30
N VAL A 148 2.27 0.28 18.02
CA VAL A 148 0.96 -0.03 17.43
C VAL A 148 0.91 -1.52 17.05
N ALA A 149 -0.28 -2.13 17.14
CA ALA A 149 -0.44 -3.50 16.67
C ALA A 149 -0.37 -3.55 15.13
N PRO A 150 0.31 -4.55 14.54
CA PRO A 150 0.28 -4.75 13.10
C PRO A 150 -1.14 -5.09 12.64
N LEU A 151 -1.51 -4.61 11.46
CA LEU A 151 -2.77 -5.01 10.83
C LEU A 151 -2.68 -6.46 10.39
N GLU A 152 -3.60 -7.28 10.88
CA GLU A 152 -3.75 -8.66 10.47
C GLU A 152 -4.96 -8.79 9.54
N PHE A 153 -4.72 -9.36 8.36
CA PHE A 153 -5.77 -9.71 7.41
C PHE A 153 -6.06 -11.21 7.54
N ASP A 154 -7.30 -11.56 7.88
CA ASP A 154 -7.73 -12.95 8.08
C ASP A 154 -8.58 -13.50 6.90
N GLY A 155 -8.87 -12.64 5.91
CA GLY A 155 -9.68 -13.00 4.74
C GLY A 155 -11.18 -13.16 5.04
N THR A 156 -11.67 -12.72 6.20
CA THR A 156 -13.09 -12.77 6.57
C THR A 156 -13.73 -11.40 6.65
N GLN A 157 -12.94 -10.36 6.92
CA GLN A 157 -13.37 -8.98 7.05
C GLN A 157 -12.29 -8.02 6.54
N ASP A 158 -12.66 -6.74 6.39
CA ASP A 158 -11.73 -5.68 6.01
C ASP A 158 -10.62 -5.55 7.06
N SER A 159 -9.37 -5.48 6.60
CA SER A 159 -8.20 -5.12 7.41
C SER A 159 -7.73 -3.73 7.01
N ILE A 160 -8.33 -2.75 7.62
CA ILE A 160 -8.03 -1.33 7.48
C ILE A 160 -7.59 -0.76 8.83
N PHE A 161 -6.96 0.41 8.82
CA PHE A 161 -6.48 1.01 10.07
C PHE A 161 -7.56 1.10 11.14
N GLN A 162 -7.18 0.67 12.35
CA GLN A 162 -8.08 0.71 13.50
C GLN A 162 -8.28 2.15 13.98
N PRO A 163 -9.50 2.54 14.38
CA PRO A 163 -9.78 3.88 14.84
C PRO A 163 -9.11 4.23 16.18
N PHE A 164 -8.67 3.22 16.93
CA PHE A 164 -8.00 3.40 18.23
C PHE A 164 -6.70 2.59 18.28
N ASP A 165 -5.70 3.14 18.98
CA ASP A 165 -4.45 2.44 19.29
C ASP A 165 -4.63 1.48 20.50
N THR A 166 -3.55 0.79 20.87
CA THR A 166 -3.55 -0.14 22.00
C THR A 166 -3.77 0.52 23.37
N GLN A 167 -3.70 1.84 23.43
CA GLN A 167 -3.95 2.65 24.64
C GLN A 167 -5.34 3.31 24.65
N GLY A 168 -6.18 2.99 23.65
CA GLY A 168 -7.52 3.54 23.51
C GLY A 168 -7.56 4.99 23.01
N ARG A 169 -6.43 5.53 22.47
CA ARG A 169 -6.39 6.86 21.86
C ARG A 169 -6.85 6.76 20.41
N ARG A 170 -7.54 7.79 19.91
CA ARG A 170 -7.84 7.86 18.46
C ARG A 170 -6.57 7.77 17.64
N SER A 171 -6.55 6.84 16.68
CA SER A 171 -5.42 6.57 15.82
C SER A 171 -5.71 7.04 14.41
N MET A 172 -6.42 6.24 13.62
CA MET A 172 -6.69 6.50 12.22
C MET A 172 -8.18 6.43 11.93
N GLU A 173 -8.69 7.40 11.18
CA GLU A 173 -10.10 7.50 10.82
C GLU A 173 -10.24 7.65 9.30
N TYR A 174 -11.01 6.75 8.66
CA TYR A 174 -11.35 6.88 7.24
C TYR A 174 -12.43 7.95 7.08
N ILE A 175 -12.12 9.00 6.32
CA ILE A 175 -13.00 10.16 6.13
C ILE A 175 -13.61 10.26 4.73
N GLY A 176 -13.10 9.48 3.77
CA GLY A 176 -13.63 9.43 2.41
C GLY A 176 -13.04 8.28 1.61
N PHE A 177 -13.76 7.84 0.56
CA PHE A 177 -13.28 6.80 -0.36
C PHE A 177 -13.31 7.34 -1.79
N HIS A 178 -12.25 7.08 -2.55
CA HIS A 178 -12.10 7.53 -3.95
C HIS A 178 -12.47 6.45 -4.98
N GLY A 179 -12.78 5.22 -4.51
CA GLY A 179 -13.15 4.08 -5.33
C GLY A 179 -12.04 3.03 -5.45
N GLU A 180 -12.36 1.98 -6.22
CA GLU A 180 -11.47 0.85 -6.51
C GLU A 180 -11.28 0.74 -8.02
N PHE A 181 -10.06 0.41 -8.45
CA PHE A 181 -9.63 0.47 -9.84
C PHE A 181 -8.89 -0.83 -10.21
N ASP A 182 -9.05 -1.25 -11.46
CA ASP A 182 -8.35 -2.44 -11.97
C ASP A 182 -6.86 -2.18 -12.26
N ASP A 183 -6.44 -0.92 -12.36
CA ASP A 183 -5.04 -0.48 -12.36
C ASP A 183 -4.89 0.81 -11.56
N LEU A 184 -3.66 1.24 -11.27
CA LEU A 184 -3.38 2.54 -10.66
C LEU A 184 -3.89 3.66 -11.59
N PRO A 185 -4.84 4.50 -11.16
CA PRO A 185 -5.29 5.67 -11.94
C PRO A 185 -4.23 6.78 -11.88
N TYR A 186 -3.04 6.50 -12.45
CA TYR A 186 -1.79 7.22 -12.23
C TYR A 186 -1.88 8.71 -12.54
N GLU A 187 -2.47 9.08 -13.67
CA GLU A 187 -2.57 10.48 -14.09
C GLU A 187 -3.38 11.31 -13.08
N ARG A 188 -4.51 10.76 -12.63
CA ARG A 188 -5.34 11.36 -11.58
C ARG A 188 -4.61 11.39 -10.24
N PHE A 189 -4.02 10.28 -9.85
CA PHE A 189 -3.27 10.18 -8.59
C PHE A 189 -2.11 11.16 -8.55
N SER A 190 -1.25 11.21 -9.58
CA SER A 190 -0.07 12.09 -9.59
C SER A 190 -0.43 13.57 -9.60
N ALA A 191 -1.49 13.95 -10.35
CA ALA A 191 -2.00 15.31 -10.34
C ALA A 191 -2.51 15.75 -8.95
N GLU A 192 -3.26 14.87 -8.27
CA GLU A 192 -3.73 15.13 -6.91
C GLU A 192 -2.57 15.21 -5.89
N MET A 193 -1.56 14.34 -6.00
CA MET A 193 -0.38 14.41 -5.13
C MET A 193 0.39 15.72 -5.29
N GLN A 194 0.57 16.18 -6.53
CA GLN A 194 1.22 17.48 -6.80
C GLN A 194 0.40 18.65 -6.24
N ARG A 195 -0.92 18.59 -6.33
CA ARG A 195 -1.82 19.62 -5.83
C ARG A 195 -1.89 19.67 -4.31
N ILE A 196 -1.98 18.48 -3.65
CA ILE A 196 -2.22 18.38 -2.21
C ILE A 196 -0.91 18.46 -1.41
N TYR A 197 0.17 17.86 -1.92
CA TYR A 197 1.43 17.68 -1.19
C TYR A 197 2.67 18.33 -1.83
N PRO A 198 2.61 19.59 -2.31
CA PRO A 198 3.76 20.21 -2.96
C PRO A 198 4.98 20.32 -2.02
N ARG A 199 4.74 20.60 -0.72
CA ARG A 199 5.82 20.69 0.28
C ARG A 199 6.43 19.34 0.61
N LEU A 200 5.62 18.28 0.71
CA LEU A 200 6.12 16.92 0.92
C LEU A 200 7.02 16.49 -0.24
N LEU A 201 6.57 16.71 -1.48
CA LEU A 201 7.34 16.40 -2.69
C LEU A 201 8.68 17.13 -2.70
N ALA A 202 8.69 18.43 -2.44
CA ALA A 202 9.90 19.23 -2.36
C ALA A 202 10.82 18.77 -1.21
N GLY A 203 10.26 18.49 -0.04
CA GLY A 203 11.02 18.04 1.14
C GLY A 203 11.67 16.68 0.94
N VAL A 204 10.98 15.74 0.32
CA VAL A 204 11.52 14.41 -0.01
C VAL A 204 12.60 14.50 -1.08
N ALA A 205 12.42 15.34 -2.11
CA ALA A 205 13.44 15.57 -3.14
C ALA A 205 14.73 16.13 -2.51
N ALA A 206 14.63 17.15 -1.69
CA ALA A 206 15.79 17.75 -0.98
C ALA A 206 16.49 16.76 -0.04
N GLU A 207 15.76 15.88 0.65
CA GLU A 207 16.36 14.83 1.50
C GLU A 207 17.11 13.79 0.66
N ARG A 208 16.58 13.41 -0.49
CA ARG A 208 17.26 12.48 -1.42
C ARG A 208 18.58 13.07 -1.94
N GLU A 209 18.57 14.34 -2.33
CA GLU A 209 19.78 15.05 -2.78
C GLU A 209 20.84 15.10 -1.68
N ARG A 210 20.44 15.44 -0.44
CA ARG A 210 21.37 15.44 0.72
C ARG A 210 21.99 14.07 0.95
N ARG A 211 21.23 12.99 0.88
CA ARG A 211 21.73 11.62 1.06
C ARG A 211 22.68 11.21 -0.08
N ALA A 212 22.36 11.57 -1.30
CA ALA A 212 23.22 11.30 -2.46
C ALA A 212 24.55 12.07 -2.41
N ALA A 213 24.56 13.27 -1.80
CA ALA A 213 25.78 14.08 -1.63
C ALA A 213 26.66 13.63 -0.44
N ALA A 214 26.12 12.82 0.47
CA ALA A 214 26.82 12.35 1.69
C ALA A 214 27.41 10.93 1.57
N GLY A 215 27.13 10.21 0.48
CA GLY A 215 27.64 8.85 0.19
C GLY A 215 28.56 8.83 -1.00
#